data_445df0ca12b9ff21e4c3809d457fc616
#
_entry.id   445df0ca12b9ff21e4c3809d457fc616
#
_cell.length_a   1.000
_cell.length_b   1.000
_cell.length_c   1.000
_cell.angle_alpha   90.00
_cell.angle_beta   90.00
_cell.angle_gamma   90.00
#
_symmetry.space_group_name_H-M   'P 1'
#
loop_
_entity.id
_entity.type
_entity.pdbx_description
1 polymer ?
#
loop_
_entity_poly.entity_id
_entity_poly.type
_entity_poly.pdbx_seq_one_letter_code
_entity_poly.pdbx_strand_id
1 'polypeptide(L)'
;MKLKLILLALFSANQLYAQDTVIIRKIYDEALVNSKCYENLRYLCKDIGPRLSGSDNAQKAVVWSKKLMEGYGFDKVYLQEVMVPHWVRGAKETAYIIDGKNRIPVPIAALGMSVSTPKNGLTANIIEVQSLKEVEELGESKIKGKIVFFNRPFDPKFISTGEAYGRSGDQRFMGPSIAAKYGAVGVIVRSLTESLDDYPHTGATRFDKDGKNIPAAAISTKAANKLSTMLKMRKLPVVKFYFKQDCQLLADVLSYNVIGELTGTEHPNKFITVGGHLDSWDLAEGAHDDGTGVLQSAEVLRIFKALNYRPKNSIRAVFFMNEENGHNGGTKYAELAAKNKEEHIAAIETDEGGFTPRGFSFEDVSNDFIKKINKQWKPIFEPYEADRLTIGQSGTDIGPLKEKVPGVVLIGFRPDSQRYFDIHHSSNDVFENVNKRELELGAASMASLIYLIDQHGL
;
A
#
# COMPACT_ATOMS: atom_id res chain seq x y z
N MET A 1 -8.58 31.89 -45.09
CA MET A 1 -7.52 30.97 -44.64
C MET A 1 -7.66 30.56 -43.14
N LYS A 2 -7.79 31.50 -42.20
CA LYS A 2 -7.91 31.18 -40.75
C LYS A 2 -9.11 30.30 -40.39
N LEU A 3 -10.29 30.50 -41.00
CA LEU A 3 -11.50 29.71 -40.71
C LEU A 3 -11.40 28.26 -41.21
N LYS A 4 -10.75 28.01 -42.37
CA LYS A 4 -10.50 26.64 -42.88
C LYS A 4 -9.48 25.88 -41.99
N LEU A 5 -8.48 26.55 -41.45
CA LEU A 5 -7.51 25.95 -40.51
C LEU A 5 -8.17 25.59 -39.17
N ILE A 6 -9.07 26.42 -38.66
CA ILE A 6 -9.84 26.16 -37.43
C ILE A 6 -10.79 24.96 -37.63
N LEU A 7 -11.49 24.88 -38.74
CA LEU A 7 -12.36 23.75 -39.07
C LEU A 7 -11.57 22.45 -39.26
N LEU A 8 -10.38 22.49 -39.87
CA LEU A 8 -9.53 21.31 -40.02
C LEU A 8 -8.98 20.83 -38.66
N ALA A 9 -8.58 21.77 -37.78
CA ALA A 9 -8.11 21.44 -36.43
C ALA A 9 -9.21 20.87 -35.54
N LEU A 10 -10.45 21.37 -35.62
CA LEU A 10 -11.60 20.83 -34.92
C LEU A 10 -12.01 19.44 -35.45
N PHE A 11 -11.89 19.21 -36.76
CA PHE A 11 -12.18 17.92 -37.37
C PHE A 11 -11.14 16.87 -36.99
N SER A 12 -9.85 17.20 -36.98
CA SER A 12 -8.78 16.30 -36.53
C SER A 12 -8.87 15.99 -35.02
N ALA A 13 -9.18 16.97 -34.17
CA ALA A 13 -9.36 16.76 -32.74
C ALA A 13 -10.55 15.81 -32.43
N ASN A 14 -11.67 15.97 -33.15
CA ASN A 14 -12.82 15.07 -33.02
C ASN A 14 -12.52 13.64 -33.50
N GLN A 15 -11.69 13.47 -34.54
CA GLN A 15 -11.28 12.14 -35.02
C GLN A 15 -10.35 11.45 -34.01
N LEU A 16 -9.41 12.14 -33.41
CA LEU A 16 -8.52 11.59 -32.36
C LEU A 16 -9.34 11.15 -31.14
N TYR A 17 -10.25 12.00 -30.65
CA TYR A 17 -11.13 11.66 -29.55
C TYR A 17 -12.00 10.41 -29.83
N ALA A 18 -12.55 10.29 -31.05
CA ALA A 18 -13.34 9.13 -31.46
C ALA A 18 -12.48 7.85 -31.52
N GLN A 19 -11.21 7.97 -31.91
CA GLN A 19 -10.29 6.82 -31.93
C GLN A 19 -9.93 6.37 -30.52
N ASP A 20 -9.64 7.30 -29.60
CA ASP A 20 -9.31 6.99 -28.22
C ASP A 20 -10.46 6.26 -27.52
N THR A 21 -11.69 6.73 -27.66
CA THR A 21 -12.88 6.08 -27.07
C THR A 21 -13.08 4.64 -27.59
N VAL A 22 -12.79 4.37 -28.85
CA VAL A 22 -12.85 3.02 -29.42
C VAL A 22 -11.77 2.10 -28.82
N ILE A 23 -10.55 2.59 -28.68
CA ILE A 23 -9.45 1.78 -28.10
C ILE A 23 -9.70 1.54 -26.61
N ILE A 24 -10.11 2.56 -25.87
CA ILE A 24 -10.42 2.43 -24.45
C ILE A 24 -11.58 1.45 -24.25
N ARG A 25 -12.62 1.50 -25.07
CA ARG A 25 -13.68 0.48 -25.02
C ARG A 25 -13.13 -0.94 -25.18
N LYS A 26 -12.22 -1.16 -26.14
CA LYS A 26 -11.55 -2.46 -26.33
C LYS A 26 -10.70 -2.88 -25.11
N ILE A 27 -10.04 -1.93 -24.46
CA ILE A 27 -9.29 -2.19 -23.23
C ILE A 27 -10.24 -2.72 -22.14
N TYR A 28 -11.38 -2.06 -21.93
CA TYR A 28 -12.39 -2.52 -20.97
C TYR A 28 -13.01 -3.87 -21.35
N ASP A 29 -13.30 -4.08 -22.64
CA ASP A 29 -13.84 -5.35 -23.13
C ASP A 29 -12.85 -6.50 -22.88
N GLU A 30 -11.57 -6.30 -23.19
CA GLU A 30 -10.51 -7.29 -22.95
C GLU A 30 -10.32 -7.58 -21.46
N ALA A 31 -10.28 -6.53 -20.63
CA ALA A 31 -10.14 -6.67 -19.19
C ALA A 31 -11.31 -7.42 -18.54
N LEU A 32 -12.54 -7.19 -19.00
CA LEU A 32 -13.75 -7.77 -18.39
C LEU A 32 -14.09 -9.17 -18.89
N VAL A 33 -13.59 -9.55 -20.09
CA VAL A 33 -13.93 -10.83 -20.73
C VAL A 33 -12.80 -11.85 -20.60
N ASN A 34 -11.55 -11.41 -20.75
CA ASN A 34 -10.40 -12.30 -20.88
C ASN A 34 -9.34 -12.14 -19.78
N SER A 35 -9.63 -11.35 -18.73
CA SER A 35 -8.68 -11.11 -17.64
C SER A 35 -8.16 -12.39 -17.01
N LYS A 36 -6.90 -12.34 -16.60
CA LYS A 36 -6.25 -13.37 -15.79
C LYS A 36 -5.97 -12.88 -14.35
N CYS A 37 -6.29 -11.63 -14.07
CA CYS A 37 -5.94 -10.95 -12.83
C CYS A 37 -6.50 -11.69 -11.61
N TYR A 38 -7.80 -12.02 -11.61
CA TYR A 38 -8.47 -12.66 -10.47
C TYR A 38 -7.96 -14.07 -10.16
N GLU A 39 -7.76 -14.90 -11.18
CA GLU A 39 -7.25 -16.26 -10.99
C GLU A 39 -5.78 -16.25 -10.50
N ASN A 40 -4.98 -15.30 -10.99
CA ASN A 40 -3.61 -15.13 -10.56
C ASN A 40 -3.55 -14.59 -9.13
N LEU A 41 -4.47 -13.69 -8.74
CA LEU A 41 -4.60 -13.24 -7.37
C LEU A 41 -4.97 -14.41 -6.44
N ARG A 42 -5.91 -15.27 -6.87
CA ARG A 42 -6.23 -16.49 -6.12
C ARG A 42 -4.98 -17.33 -5.85
N TYR A 43 -4.16 -17.53 -6.87
CA TYR A 43 -2.92 -18.30 -6.72
C TYR A 43 -1.94 -17.61 -5.75
N LEU A 44 -1.72 -16.31 -5.90
CA LEU A 44 -0.84 -15.53 -5.02
C LEU A 44 -1.30 -15.63 -3.55
N CYS A 45 -2.60 -15.53 -3.30
CA CYS A 45 -3.19 -15.58 -1.97
C CYS A 45 -3.24 -16.98 -1.37
N LYS A 46 -3.72 -17.98 -2.14
CA LYS A 46 -4.04 -19.31 -1.61
C LYS A 46 -2.89 -20.31 -1.73
N ASP A 47 -2.08 -20.21 -2.75
CA ASP A 47 -1.01 -21.17 -3.02
C ASP A 47 0.36 -20.65 -2.51
N ILE A 48 0.57 -19.33 -2.46
CA ILE A 48 1.76 -18.70 -1.87
C ILE A 48 1.46 -18.16 -0.46
N GLY A 49 0.42 -17.35 -0.33
CA GLY A 49 -0.07 -16.81 0.94
C GLY A 49 0.72 -15.60 1.46
N PRO A 50 0.74 -15.39 2.81
CA PRO A 50 1.47 -14.30 3.45
C PRO A 50 2.93 -14.27 3.01
N ARG A 51 3.43 -13.09 2.61
CA ARG A 51 4.70 -12.98 1.90
C ARG A 51 5.55 -11.77 2.33
N LEU A 52 5.64 -11.55 3.65
CA LEU A 52 6.45 -10.45 4.18
C LEU A 52 7.88 -10.53 3.64
N SER A 53 8.46 -9.39 3.30
CA SER A 53 9.80 -9.31 2.74
C SER A 53 10.81 -10.06 3.61
N GLY A 54 11.72 -10.79 2.96
CA GLY A 54 12.69 -11.67 3.62
C GLY A 54 12.20 -13.10 3.91
N SER A 55 10.89 -13.39 3.77
CA SER A 55 10.34 -14.72 3.99
C SER A 55 10.50 -15.65 2.77
N ASP A 56 10.40 -16.96 3.01
CA ASP A 56 10.39 -17.98 1.93
C ASP A 56 9.22 -17.76 0.96
N ASN A 57 8.07 -17.30 1.45
CA ASN A 57 6.92 -17.03 0.61
C ASN A 57 7.13 -15.79 -0.26
N ALA A 58 7.80 -14.74 0.23
CA ALA A 58 8.21 -13.62 -0.61
C ALA A 58 9.11 -14.09 -1.76
N GLN A 59 10.07 -14.98 -1.49
CA GLN A 59 10.91 -15.55 -2.54
C GLN A 59 10.12 -16.41 -3.53
N LYS A 60 9.14 -17.22 -3.07
CA LYS A 60 8.22 -17.95 -3.97
C LYS A 60 7.41 -17.00 -4.84
N ALA A 61 6.92 -15.89 -4.28
CA ALA A 61 6.19 -14.86 -5.00
C ALA A 61 7.05 -14.23 -6.10
N VAL A 62 8.31 -13.89 -5.83
CA VAL A 62 9.28 -13.39 -6.82
C VAL A 62 9.44 -14.36 -7.99
N VAL A 63 9.71 -15.65 -7.68
CA VAL A 63 9.90 -16.67 -8.73
C VAL A 63 8.66 -16.90 -9.55
N TRP A 64 7.50 -16.94 -8.90
CA TRP A 64 6.22 -17.11 -9.58
C TRP A 64 5.86 -15.90 -10.44
N SER A 65 6.00 -14.68 -9.93
CA SER A 65 5.70 -13.44 -10.65
C SER A 65 6.56 -13.29 -11.91
N LYS A 66 7.86 -13.65 -11.83
CA LYS A 66 8.73 -13.67 -13.00
C LYS A 66 8.21 -14.63 -14.07
N LYS A 67 7.86 -15.87 -13.70
CA LYS A 67 7.30 -16.86 -14.61
C LYS A 67 5.96 -16.42 -15.21
N LEU A 68 5.11 -15.77 -14.40
CA LEU A 68 3.83 -15.22 -14.87
C LEU A 68 4.04 -14.20 -15.98
N MET A 69 4.91 -13.23 -15.78
CA MET A 69 5.21 -12.19 -16.77
C MET A 69 5.89 -12.77 -18.02
N GLU A 70 6.79 -13.75 -17.87
CA GLU A 70 7.39 -14.50 -18.99
C GLU A 70 6.30 -15.25 -19.78
N GLY A 71 5.34 -15.86 -19.08
CA GLY A 71 4.20 -16.56 -19.69
C GLY A 71 3.25 -15.66 -20.49
N TYR A 72 3.17 -14.37 -20.13
CA TYR A 72 2.45 -13.37 -20.92
C TYR A 72 3.20 -12.90 -22.17
N GLY A 73 4.47 -13.29 -22.32
CA GLY A 73 5.31 -12.94 -23.44
C GLY A 73 5.67 -11.45 -23.48
N PHE A 74 5.93 -10.83 -22.35
CA PHE A 74 6.47 -9.47 -22.29
C PHE A 74 7.85 -9.43 -22.96
N ASP A 75 8.20 -8.30 -23.55
CA ASP A 75 9.42 -8.19 -24.35
C ASP A 75 10.69 -8.34 -23.49
N LYS A 76 10.63 -7.90 -22.22
CA LYS A 76 11.66 -8.15 -21.22
C LYS A 76 11.02 -8.51 -19.88
N VAL A 77 11.61 -9.50 -19.19
CA VAL A 77 11.27 -9.84 -17.81
C VAL A 77 12.56 -10.09 -17.04
N TYR A 78 12.78 -9.37 -15.97
CA TYR A 78 14.00 -9.48 -15.18
C TYR A 78 13.78 -9.21 -13.69
N LEU A 79 14.73 -9.64 -12.89
CA LEU A 79 14.78 -9.40 -11.46
C LEU A 79 15.78 -8.28 -11.16
N GLN A 80 15.42 -7.37 -10.27
CA GLN A 80 16.25 -6.29 -9.79
C GLN A 80 16.57 -6.53 -8.32
N GLU A 81 17.84 -6.75 -7.99
CA GLU A 81 18.30 -7.09 -6.64
C GLU A 81 18.04 -5.97 -5.63
N VAL A 82 17.52 -6.35 -4.49
CA VAL A 82 17.28 -5.46 -3.34
C VAL A 82 17.56 -6.19 -2.03
N MET A 83 18.33 -5.58 -1.14
CA MET A 83 18.50 -6.07 0.23
C MET A 83 17.33 -5.64 1.09
N VAL A 84 16.73 -6.57 1.81
CA VAL A 84 15.52 -6.33 2.61
C VAL A 84 15.68 -6.79 4.05
N PRO A 85 15.06 -6.11 5.03
CA PRO A 85 14.99 -6.59 6.40
C PRO A 85 14.30 -7.96 6.47
N HIS A 86 14.79 -8.80 7.37
CA HIS A 86 14.18 -10.10 7.67
C HIS A 86 13.63 -10.11 9.08
N TRP A 87 12.40 -9.63 9.23
CA TRP A 87 11.68 -9.70 10.50
C TRP A 87 10.69 -10.86 10.52
N VAL A 88 10.65 -11.58 11.66
CA VAL A 88 9.81 -12.76 11.86
C VAL A 88 8.93 -12.52 13.08
N ARG A 89 7.62 -12.71 12.94
CA ARG A 89 6.63 -12.59 14.03
C ARG A 89 6.81 -13.64 15.11
N GLY A 90 7.17 -14.86 14.73
CA GLY A 90 7.32 -16.00 15.64
C GLY A 90 6.00 -16.64 16.05
N ALA A 91 5.94 -17.11 17.29
CA ALA A 91 4.75 -17.81 17.80
C ALA A 91 3.56 -16.84 17.96
N LYS A 92 2.33 -17.39 17.81
CA LYS A 92 1.09 -16.64 17.97
C LYS A 92 1.04 -15.88 19.29
N GLU A 93 0.72 -14.62 19.23
CA GLU A 93 0.64 -13.69 20.36
C GLU A 93 -0.53 -14.02 21.29
N THR A 94 -0.36 -13.66 22.54
CA THR A 94 -1.45 -13.76 23.55
C THR A 94 -1.49 -12.50 24.40
N ALA A 95 -2.69 -12.04 24.73
CA ALA A 95 -2.89 -10.87 25.58
C ALA A 95 -4.11 -10.97 26.49
N TYR A 96 -4.01 -10.29 27.64
CA TYR A 96 -5.09 -10.21 28.63
C TYR A 96 -5.15 -8.81 29.25
N ILE A 97 -6.36 -8.28 29.40
CA ILE A 97 -6.62 -7.20 30.36
C ILE A 97 -6.74 -7.87 31.72
N ILE A 98 -5.98 -7.39 32.71
CA ILE A 98 -5.98 -7.93 34.08
C ILE A 98 -6.69 -6.94 35.01
N ASP A 99 -7.82 -7.39 35.55
CA ASP A 99 -8.65 -6.65 36.49
C ASP A 99 -8.80 -7.44 37.81
N GLY A 100 -7.96 -7.13 38.77
CA GLY A 100 -7.84 -7.90 40.00
C GLY A 100 -7.41 -9.35 39.72
N LYS A 101 -8.31 -10.32 40.00
CA LYS A 101 -8.08 -11.75 39.70
C LYS A 101 -8.53 -12.15 38.29
N ASN A 102 -9.28 -11.29 37.60
CA ASN A 102 -9.84 -11.60 36.28
C ASN A 102 -8.80 -11.38 35.19
N ARG A 103 -8.73 -12.34 34.26
CA ARG A 103 -7.95 -12.24 33.02
C ARG A 103 -8.90 -12.27 31.86
N ILE A 104 -9.01 -11.17 31.13
CA ILE A 104 -9.92 -11.00 30.01
C ILE A 104 -9.08 -11.09 28.73
N PRO A 105 -9.21 -12.17 27.95
CA PRO A 105 -8.44 -12.29 26.70
C PRO A 105 -8.86 -11.21 25.71
N VAL A 106 -7.90 -10.73 24.94
CA VAL A 106 -8.10 -9.76 23.87
C VAL A 106 -7.29 -10.17 22.63
N PRO A 107 -7.85 -9.99 21.42
CA PRO A 107 -7.10 -10.16 20.19
C PRO A 107 -5.93 -9.16 20.12
N ILE A 108 -4.77 -9.67 19.73
CA ILE A 108 -3.53 -8.88 19.63
C ILE A 108 -2.69 -9.35 18.44
N ALA A 109 -1.98 -8.42 17.81
CA ALA A 109 -0.96 -8.70 16.81
C ALA A 109 0.27 -7.84 17.07
N ALA A 110 1.45 -8.42 17.07
CA ALA A 110 2.70 -7.67 17.16
C ALA A 110 2.81 -6.67 16.01
N LEU A 111 3.32 -5.48 16.28
CA LEU A 111 3.67 -4.52 15.23
C LEU A 111 4.92 -5.01 14.50
N GLY A 112 4.96 -4.77 13.21
CA GLY A 112 6.13 -5.07 12.39
C GLY A 112 7.38 -4.36 12.89
N MET A 113 8.53 -5.00 12.79
CA MET A 113 9.83 -4.56 13.32
C MET A 113 9.90 -4.50 14.85
N SER A 114 8.87 -4.90 15.58
CA SER A 114 8.87 -4.99 17.04
C SER A 114 9.80 -6.12 17.55
N VAL A 115 10.10 -6.07 18.84
CA VAL A 115 10.94 -7.08 19.51
C VAL A 115 10.12 -8.00 20.42
N SER A 116 10.70 -9.14 20.82
CA SER A 116 10.07 -10.08 21.77
C SER A 116 9.80 -9.47 23.12
N THR A 117 8.76 -9.95 23.78
CA THR A 117 8.60 -9.81 25.22
C THR A 117 9.59 -10.72 25.97
N PRO A 118 9.80 -10.54 27.28
CA PRO A 118 10.45 -11.56 28.10
C PRO A 118 9.77 -12.95 27.93
N LYS A 119 10.52 -14.03 28.15
CA LYS A 119 10.08 -15.42 27.93
C LYS A 119 8.68 -15.75 28.49
N ASN A 120 8.34 -15.18 29.65
CA ASN A 120 7.05 -15.41 30.33
C ASN A 120 6.00 -14.33 29.99
N GLY A 121 6.24 -13.52 28.97
CA GLY A 121 5.42 -12.36 28.62
C GLY A 121 5.74 -11.12 29.48
N LEU A 122 5.07 -10.02 29.15
CA LEU A 122 5.20 -8.74 29.83
C LEU A 122 3.91 -8.40 30.55
N THR A 123 4.00 -8.11 31.85
CA THR A 123 2.86 -7.60 32.65
C THR A 123 3.25 -6.28 33.29
N ALA A 124 2.48 -5.23 33.06
CA ALA A 124 2.68 -3.94 33.71
C ALA A 124 1.35 -3.18 33.88
N ASN A 125 1.40 -2.12 34.70
CA ASN A 125 0.32 -1.13 34.71
C ASN A 125 0.25 -0.47 33.33
N ILE A 126 -0.96 -0.17 32.87
CA ILE A 126 -1.18 0.44 31.57
C ILE A 126 -1.67 1.89 31.74
N ILE A 127 -1.23 2.77 30.88
CA ILE A 127 -1.66 4.17 30.81
C ILE A 127 -2.13 4.49 29.39
N GLU A 128 -3.35 5.03 29.28
CA GLU A 128 -3.94 5.46 28.01
C GLU A 128 -3.47 6.87 27.64
N VAL A 129 -3.11 7.07 26.37
CA VAL A 129 -2.76 8.35 25.76
C VAL A 129 -3.37 8.49 24.38
N GLN A 130 -3.59 9.74 23.92
CA GLN A 130 -4.18 10.05 22.64
C GLN A 130 -3.17 10.57 21.60
N SER A 131 -1.95 10.90 22.02
CA SER A 131 -0.93 11.47 21.12
C SER A 131 0.48 11.23 21.62
N LEU A 132 1.46 11.40 20.73
CA LEU A 132 2.88 11.41 21.09
C LEU A 132 3.19 12.53 22.07
N LYS A 133 2.60 13.72 21.86
CA LYS A 133 2.78 14.89 22.72
C LYS A 133 2.32 14.63 24.15
N GLU A 134 1.22 13.90 24.35
CA GLU A 134 0.75 13.54 25.69
C GLU A 134 1.76 12.66 26.44
N VAL A 135 2.48 11.77 25.76
CA VAL A 135 3.57 10.99 26.35
C VAL A 135 4.70 11.90 26.84
N GLU A 136 5.06 12.91 26.05
CA GLU A 136 6.08 13.89 26.40
C GLU A 136 5.66 14.75 27.61
N GLU A 137 4.41 15.21 27.62
CA GLU A 137 3.85 16.00 28.73
C GLU A 137 3.76 15.20 30.04
N LEU A 138 3.43 13.91 29.98
CA LEU A 138 3.41 13.02 31.14
C LEU A 138 4.82 12.75 31.69
N GLY A 139 5.80 12.67 30.80
CA GLY A 139 7.19 12.46 31.11
C GLY A 139 7.53 11.15 31.83
N GLU A 140 8.81 10.96 32.16
CA GLU A 140 9.31 9.72 32.76
C GLU A 140 8.58 9.38 34.07
N SER A 141 8.21 10.36 34.87
CA SER A 141 7.55 10.15 36.16
C SER A 141 6.21 9.41 36.09
N LYS A 142 5.51 9.52 34.99
CA LYS A 142 4.21 8.86 34.76
C LYS A 142 4.30 7.65 33.83
N ILE A 143 5.31 7.60 32.95
CA ILE A 143 5.45 6.58 31.89
C ILE A 143 6.36 5.42 32.31
N LYS A 144 7.44 5.68 33.07
CA LYS A 144 8.43 4.66 33.42
C LYS A 144 7.83 3.41 34.06
N GLY A 145 8.21 2.25 33.49
CA GLY A 145 7.77 0.93 33.96
C GLY A 145 6.33 0.56 33.59
N LYS A 146 5.65 1.37 32.78
CA LYS A 146 4.29 1.09 32.32
C LYS A 146 4.25 0.63 30.87
N ILE A 147 3.14 0.03 30.49
CA ILE A 147 2.72 -0.13 29.10
C ILE A 147 1.97 1.14 28.71
N VAL A 148 2.36 1.77 27.60
CA VAL A 148 1.65 2.92 27.02
C VAL A 148 0.63 2.40 26.02
N PHE A 149 -0.62 2.83 26.17
CA PHE A 149 -1.71 2.50 25.27
C PHE A 149 -2.10 3.73 24.46
N PHE A 150 -1.69 3.75 23.20
CA PHE A 150 -2.12 4.77 22.23
C PHE A 150 -3.53 4.42 21.72
N ASN A 151 -4.51 5.27 22.01
CA ASN A 151 -5.93 5.00 21.73
C ASN A 151 -6.61 6.12 20.93
N ARG A 152 -5.88 6.82 20.04
CA ARG A 152 -6.50 7.80 19.14
C ARG A 152 -7.22 7.07 18.02
N PRO A 153 -8.57 7.16 17.90
CA PRO A 153 -9.31 6.62 16.79
C PRO A 153 -9.07 7.43 15.50
N PHE A 154 -9.52 6.91 14.37
CA PHE A 154 -9.70 7.74 13.18
C PHE A 154 -10.64 8.91 13.49
N ASP A 155 -10.38 10.08 12.89
CA ASP A 155 -11.30 11.20 12.96
C ASP A 155 -12.40 11.00 11.91
N PRO A 156 -13.67 10.78 12.35
CA PRO A 156 -14.78 10.47 11.44
C PRO A 156 -15.21 11.66 10.58
N LYS A 157 -14.57 12.81 10.71
CA LYS A 157 -14.83 13.98 9.86
C LYS A 157 -14.20 13.88 8.48
N PHE A 158 -13.18 13.04 8.32
CA PHE A 158 -12.55 12.84 7.02
C PHE A 158 -13.41 11.96 6.12
N ILE A 159 -13.69 12.45 4.92
CA ILE A 159 -14.41 11.67 3.91
C ILE A 159 -13.52 10.56 3.36
N SER A 160 -12.23 10.83 3.15
CA SER A 160 -11.26 9.82 2.76
C SER A 160 -10.73 9.09 3.99
N THR A 161 -10.89 7.78 4.03
CA THR A 161 -10.32 6.95 5.10
C THR A 161 -8.79 6.95 5.05
N GLY A 162 -8.17 7.15 3.87
CA GLY A 162 -6.72 7.34 3.72
C GLY A 162 -6.21 8.59 4.44
N GLU A 163 -6.97 9.71 4.43
CA GLU A 163 -6.61 10.90 5.20
C GLU A 163 -6.71 10.63 6.71
N ALA A 164 -7.76 9.95 7.17
CA ALA A 164 -7.91 9.55 8.56
C ALA A 164 -6.76 8.64 9.03
N TYR A 165 -6.36 7.68 8.19
CA TYR A 165 -5.22 6.80 8.43
C TYR A 165 -3.91 7.58 8.54
N GLY A 166 -3.60 8.44 7.57
CA GLY A 166 -2.38 9.25 7.56
C GLY A 166 -2.26 10.15 8.81
N ARG A 167 -3.41 10.69 9.29
CA ARG A 167 -3.46 11.50 10.52
C ARG A 167 -3.32 10.71 11.81
N SER A 168 -3.51 9.40 11.78
CA SER A 168 -3.46 8.52 12.95
C SER A 168 -2.23 7.60 12.99
N GLY A 169 -1.48 7.50 11.90
CA GLY A 169 -0.37 6.55 11.72
C GLY A 169 0.81 6.76 12.67
N ASP A 170 1.07 8.01 13.10
CA ASP A 170 2.19 8.36 13.97
C ASP A 170 2.21 7.58 15.29
N GLN A 171 1.03 7.30 15.87
CA GLN A 171 0.92 6.54 17.14
C GLN A 171 1.41 5.10 17.00
N ARG A 172 1.28 4.48 15.82
CA ARG A 172 1.82 3.15 15.50
C ARG A 172 3.29 3.24 15.12
N PHE A 173 3.62 4.14 14.19
CA PHE A 173 4.95 4.20 13.61
C PHE A 173 6.00 4.77 14.58
N MET A 174 5.70 5.87 15.27
CA MET A 174 6.62 6.57 16.17
C MET A 174 6.34 6.32 17.66
N GLY A 175 5.11 5.92 18.00
CA GLY A 175 4.67 5.75 19.40
C GLY A 175 5.60 4.89 20.26
N PRO A 176 6.02 3.69 19.78
CA PRO A 176 6.92 2.82 20.54
C PRO A 176 8.27 3.47 20.85
N SER A 177 8.87 4.16 19.89
CA SER A 177 10.13 4.88 20.06
C SER A 177 10.00 6.02 21.07
N ILE A 178 8.95 6.83 20.96
CA ILE A 178 8.70 7.94 21.89
C ILE A 178 8.43 7.41 23.30
N ALA A 179 7.57 6.41 23.46
CA ALA A 179 7.28 5.82 24.78
C ALA A 179 8.54 5.23 25.45
N ALA A 180 9.41 4.59 24.65
CA ALA A 180 10.67 4.02 25.14
C ALA A 180 11.61 5.09 25.73
N LYS A 181 11.68 6.30 25.15
CA LYS A 181 12.47 7.43 25.63
C LYS A 181 12.09 7.84 27.06
N TYR A 182 10.81 7.67 27.42
CA TYR A 182 10.30 7.97 28.77
C TYR A 182 10.23 6.74 29.68
N GLY A 183 10.88 5.63 29.28
CA GLY A 183 11.03 4.45 30.13
C GLY A 183 9.82 3.51 30.14
N ALA A 184 8.93 3.59 29.16
CA ALA A 184 7.90 2.56 28.94
C ALA A 184 8.53 1.17 28.78
N VAL A 185 7.83 0.13 29.19
CA VAL A 185 8.29 -1.27 29.07
C VAL A 185 7.63 -2.01 27.90
N GLY A 186 6.58 -1.44 27.34
CA GLY A 186 5.87 -1.94 26.15
C GLY A 186 4.84 -0.93 25.66
N VAL A 187 4.35 -1.15 24.45
CA VAL A 187 3.34 -0.30 23.83
C VAL A 187 2.20 -1.16 23.27
N ILE A 188 0.99 -0.69 23.47
CA ILE A 188 -0.22 -1.20 22.81
C ILE A 188 -0.82 -0.07 21.99
N VAL A 189 -1.23 -0.38 20.75
CA VAL A 189 -1.85 0.60 19.85
C VAL A 189 -3.25 0.11 19.47
N ARG A 190 -4.21 1.02 19.46
CA ARG A 190 -5.52 0.78 18.84
C ARG A 190 -5.32 0.51 17.35
N SER A 191 -5.97 -0.51 16.80
CA SER A 191 -6.01 -0.76 15.36
C SER A 191 -6.45 0.47 14.58
N LEU A 192 -5.74 0.78 13.47
CA LEU A 192 -5.95 1.96 12.64
C LEU A 192 -7.03 1.69 11.60
N THR A 193 -8.28 1.71 12.04
CA THR A 193 -9.48 1.48 11.24
C THR A 193 -10.70 2.10 11.92
N GLU A 194 -11.77 2.34 11.16
CA GLU A 194 -13.10 2.67 11.68
C GLU A 194 -13.94 1.43 11.97
N SER A 195 -13.58 0.27 11.42
CA SER A 195 -14.28 -0.99 11.68
C SER A 195 -14.30 -1.31 13.18
N LEU A 196 -15.47 -1.70 13.70
CA LEU A 196 -15.64 -2.13 15.08
C LEU A 196 -15.68 -3.65 15.15
N ASP A 197 -14.53 -4.26 15.14
CA ASP A 197 -14.35 -5.72 15.10
C ASP A 197 -13.28 -6.21 16.07
N ASP A 198 -12.96 -7.50 15.97
CA ASP A 198 -11.93 -8.16 16.77
C ASP A 198 -10.68 -8.56 15.94
N TYR A 199 -10.45 -7.91 14.81
CA TYR A 199 -9.25 -8.07 13.99
C TYR A 199 -8.21 -7.00 14.36
N PRO A 200 -7.07 -7.35 15.00
CA PRO A 200 -5.96 -6.41 15.18
C PRO A 200 -5.28 -6.07 13.85
N HIS A 201 -4.99 -4.79 13.66
CA HIS A 201 -4.26 -4.29 12.48
C HIS A 201 -2.80 -4.05 12.86
N THR A 202 -1.88 -4.75 12.21
CA THR A 202 -0.44 -4.58 12.37
C THR A 202 0.08 -3.36 11.59
N GLY A 203 1.30 -3.40 11.18
CA GLY A 203 2.01 -2.41 10.39
C GLY A 203 3.35 -2.07 11.04
N ALA A 204 4.26 -1.47 10.28
CA ALA A 204 5.60 -1.15 10.74
C ALA A 204 5.61 -0.18 11.93
N THR A 205 6.57 -0.41 12.83
CA THR A 205 7.01 0.56 13.81
C THR A 205 8.50 0.86 13.62
N ARG A 206 8.91 2.06 13.95
CA ARG A 206 10.29 2.52 13.83
C ARG A 206 10.88 2.76 15.22
N PHE A 207 12.10 2.30 15.41
CA PHE A 207 12.90 2.63 16.57
C PHE A 207 14.07 3.54 16.18
N ASP A 208 14.48 4.41 17.07
CA ASP A 208 15.70 5.18 16.89
C ASP A 208 16.90 4.21 16.91
N LYS A 209 17.91 4.46 16.07
CA LYS A 209 19.10 3.59 15.97
C LYS A 209 19.81 3.40 17.30
N ASP A 210 19.84 4.44 18.12
CA ASP A 210 20.45 4.44 19.44
C ASP A 210 19.42 4.29 20.58
N GLY A 211 18.15 4.05 20.22
CA GLY A 211 17.03 3.91 21.15
C GLY A 211 16.89 2.50 21.71
N LYS A 212 16.23 2.40 22.87
CA LYS A 212 15.85 1.11 23.44
C LYS A 212 14.61 0.58 22.73
N ASN A 213 14.72 -0.55 22.04
CA ASN A 213 13.56 -1.23 21.46
C ASN A 213 12.74 -1.90 22.57
N ILE A 214 11.44 -1.68 22.55
CA ILE A 214 10.47 -2.27 23.47
C ILE A 214 9.38 -3.02 22.71
N PRO A 215 8.78 -4.09 23.29
CA PRO A 215 7.69 -4.81 22.63
C PRO A 215 6.51 -3.89 22.35
N ALA A 216 5.98 -3.97 21.12
CA ALA A 216 4.86 -3.18 20.67
C ALA A 216 3.87 -4.04 19.87
N ALA A 217 2.57 -3.86 20.13
CA ALA A 217 1.51 -4.63 19.49
C ALA A 217 0.24 -3.79 19.30
N ALA A 218 -0.57 -4.17 18.34
CA ALA A 218 -1.91 -3.63 18.13
C ALA A 218 -2.98 -4.54 18.77
N ILE A 219 -4.04 -3.94 19.28
CA ILE A 219 -5.27 -4.63 19.71
C ILE A 219 -6.43 -4.18 18.86
N SER A 220 -7.47 -5.04 18.75
CA SER A 220 -8.67 -4.73 17.99
C SER A 220 -9.38 -3.47 18.51
N THR A 221 -10.21 -2.86 17.69
CA THR A 221 -10.98 -1.67 18.05
C THR A 221 -11.95 -1.95 19.20
N LYS A 222 -12.60 -3.13 19.22
CA LYS A 222 -13.46 -3.56 20.34
C LYS A 222 -12.67 -3.74 21.64
N ALA A 223 -11.48 -4.36 21.55
CA ALA A 223 -10.60 -4.52 22.70
C ALA A 223 -10.10 -3.18 23.25
N ALA A 224 -9.75 -2.25 22.34
CA ALA A 224 -9.35 -0.89 22.69
C ALA A 224 -10.45 -0.11 23.41
N ASN A 225 -11.69 -0.16 22.89
CA ASN A 225 -12.85 0.45 23.54
C ASN A 225 -13.11 -0.13 24.94
N LYS A 226 -13.03 -1.46 25.09
CA LYS A 226 -13.19 -2.15 26.36
C LYS A 226 -12.11 -1.73 27.36
N LEU A 227 -10.84 -1.74 26.94
CA LEU A 227 -9.72 -1.33 27.80
C LEU A 227 -9.85 0.12 28.25
N SER A 228 -10.15 1.06 27.34
CA SER A 228 -10.37 2.47 27.63
C SER A 228 -11.49 2.68 28.63
N THR A 229 -12.64 1.99 28.46
CA THR A 229 -13.75 2.05 29.39
C THR A 229 -13.33 1.60 30.78
N MET A 230 -12.61 0.48 30.88
CA MET A 230 -12.15 -0.03 32.18
C MET A 230 -11.17 0.93 32.86
N LEU A 231 -10.26 1.55 32.10
CA LEU A 231 -9.31 2.54 32.63
C LEU A 231 -10.02 3.80 33.16
N LYS A 232 -11.09 4.25 32.50
CA LYS A 232 -11.87 5.44 32.93
C LYS A 232 -12.78 5.16 34.13
N MET A 233 -13.34 3.97 34.23
CA MET A 233 -14.30 3.62 35.29
C MET A 233 -13.62 3.27 36.61
N ARG A 234 -12.36 2.83 36.62
CA ARG A 234 -11.71 2.29 37.82
C ARG A 234 -10.61 3.20 38.37
N LYS A 235 -10.75 3.48 39.68
CA LYS A 235 -9.69 4.14 40.47
C LYS A 235 -8.75 3.10 41.11
N LEU A 236 -9.26 1.97 41.61
CA LEU A 236 -8.51 0.86 42.21
C LEU A 236 -9.37 -0.43 42.10
N PRO A 237 -8.79 -1.64 41.90
CA PRO A 237 -7.37 -1.88 41.59
C PRO A 237 -6.97 -1.33 40.25
N VAL A 238 -5.68 -1.03 40.09
CA VAL A 238 -5.12 -0.53 38.83
C VAL A 238 -5.23 -1.62 37.77
N VAL A 239 -5.77 -1.30 36.61
CA VAL A 239 -5.81 -2.20 35.47
C VAL A 239 -4.37 -2.46 34.97
N LYS A 240 -4.02 -3.75 34.82
CA LYS A 240 -2.76 -4.17 34.21
C LYS A 240 -3.04 -4.79 32.86
N PHE A 241 -2.03 -4.80 32.03
CA PHE A 241 -2.07 -5.49 30.75
C PHE A 241 -0.94 -6.51 30.69
N TYR A 242 -1.26 -7.69 30.18
CA TYR A 242 -0.30 -8.74 29.87
C TYR A 242 -0.31 -8.99 28.38
N PHE A 243 0.86 -9.12 27.78
CA PHE A 243 0.99 -9.70 26.45
C PHE A 243 2.30 -10.47 26.27
N LYS A 244 2.28 -11.40 25.32
CA LYS A 244 3.43 -12.19 24.92
C LYS A 244 3.52 -12.22 23.40
N GLN A 245 4.68 -11.90 22.87
CA GLN A 245 5.07 -11.98 21.45
C GLN A 245 6.52 -12.47 21.35
N ASP A 246 6.85 -13.08 20.20
CA ASP A 246 8.13 -13.77 19.99
C ASP A 246 8.81 -13.31 18.69
N CYS A 247 8.84 -12.00 18.47
CA CYS A 247 9.35 -11.39 17.25
C CYS A 247 10.88 -11.39 17.21
N GLN A 248 11.44 -11.56 16.03
CA GLN A 248 12.89 -11.55 15.82
C GLN A 248 13.23 -10.74 14.57
N LEU A 249 14.26 -9.91 14.69
CA LEU A 249 14.91 -9.28 13.54
C LEU A 249 16.17 -10.08 13.24
N LEU A 250 16.18 -10.75 12.09
CA LEU A 250 17.30 -11.53 11.58
C LEU A 250 18.20 -10.66 10.69
N ALA A 251 19.27 -11.26 10.15
CA ALA A 251 20.11 -10.56 9.18
C ALA A 251 19.32 -10.26 7.90
N ASP A 252 19.58 -9.10 7.30
CA ASP A 252 19.01 -8.72 6.00
C ASP A 252 19.32 -9.79 4.95
N VAL A 253 18.38 -9.99 4.01
CA VAL A 253 18.50 -10.98 2.95
C VAL A 253 18.33 -10.34 1.58
N LEU A 254 18.90 -10.99 0.56
CA LEU A 254 18.71 -10.60 -0.82
C LEU A 254 17.31 -11.02 -1.30
N SER A 255 16.59 -10.07 -1.88
CA SER A 255 15.31 -10.25 -2.55
C SER A 255 15.29 -9.47 -3.87
N TYR A 256 14.13 -9.30 -4.51
CA TYR A 256 14.08 -8.74 -5.85
C TYR A 256 12.78 -7.97 -6.09
N ASN A 257 12.87 -6.81 -6.77
CA ASN A 257 11.76 -6.31 -7.56
C ASN A 257 11.60 -7.20 -8.80
N VAL A 258 10.36 -7.45 -9.24
CA VAL A 258 10.09 -8.19 -10.49
C VAL A 258 9.58 -7.20 -11.53
N ILE A 259 10.24 -7.15 -12.68
CA ILE A 259 9.97 -6.15 -13.70
C ILE A 259 9.63 -6.82 -15.04
N GLY A 260 8.45 -6.47 -15.59
CA GLY A 260 8.04 -6.80 -16.94
C GLY A 260 7.97 -5.54 -17.81
N GLU A 261 8.36 -5.63 -19.09
CA GLU A 261 8.42 -4.48 -19.99
C GLU A 261 7.85 -4.81 -21.38
N LEU A 262 7.07 -3.89 -21.91
CA LEU A 262 6.78 -3.77 -23.34
C LEU A 262 7.65 -2.66 -23.90
N THR A 263 8.52 -2.99 -24.85
CA THR A 263 9.49 -2.03 -25.39
C THR A 263 8.82 -1.05 -26.36
N GLY A 264 9.06 0.23 -26.16
CA GLY A 264 8.56 1.31 -26.99
C GLY A 264 9.12 1.26 -28.42
N THR A 265 8.27 1.52 -29.41
CA THR A 265 8.64 1.49 -30.83
C THR A 265 9.32 2.77 -31.31
N GLU A 266 9.05 3.91 -30.68
CA GLU A 266 9.59 5.22 -31.04
C GLU A 266 10.62 5.70 -30.00
N HIS A 267 10.33 5.50 -28.72
CA HIS A 267 11.13 6.00 -27.61
C HIS A 267 11.41 4.89 -26.58
N PRO A 268 12.26 3.90 -26.88
CA PRO A 268 12.48 2.73 -26.02
C PRO A 268 13.15 3.08 -24.68
N ASN A 269 13.75 4.27 -24.53
CA ASN A 269 14.36 4.74 -23.29
C ASN A 269 13.46 5.69 -22.47
N LYS A 270 12.23 5.94 -22.93
CA LYS A 270 11.21 6.67 -22.17
C LYS A 270 10.21 5.70 -21.59
N PHE A 271 9.93 5.84 -20.30
CA PHE A 271 9.17 4.84 -19.57
C PHE A 271 7.87 5.42 -18.99
N ILE A 272 6.82 4.64 -19.08
CA ILE A 272 5.60 4.76 -18.30
C ILE A 272 5.56 3.55 -17.39
N THR A 273 5.66 3.75 -16.08
CA THR A 273 5.71 2.68 -15.08
C THR A 273 4.35 2.54 -14.41
N VAL A 274 3.91 1.31 -14.16
CA VAL A 274 2.77 0.98 -13.31
C VAL A 274 3.22 -0.08 -12.33
N GLY A 275 2.85 0.03 -11.06
CA GLY A 275 3.32 -0.92 -10.04
C GLY A 275 2.51 -0.91 -8.77
N GLY A 276 2.84 -1.86 -7.94
CA GLY A 276 2.42 -2.05 -6.56
C GLY A 276 3.44 -2.94 -5.87
N HIS A 277 3.29 -3.20 -4.57
CA HIS A 277 4.27 -4.00 -3.85
C HIS A 277 3.93 -5.49 -3.76
N LEU A 278 4.94 -6.33 -3.91
CA LEU A 278 4.78 -7.78 -3.94
C LEU A 278 4.72 -8.39 -2.54
N ASP A 279 5.40 -7.82 -1.57
CA ASP A 279 5.34 -8.28 -0.19
C ASP A 279 3.99 -7.94 0.46
N SER A 280 3.71 -8.55 1.57
CA SER A 280 2.51 -8.30 2.37
C SER A 280 2.76 -8.63 3.82
N TRP A 281 1.96 -8.11 4.74
CA TRP A 281 1.99 -8.55 6.13
C TRP A 281 1.65 -10.04 6.25
N ASP A 282 2.21 -10.64 7.30
CA ASP A 282 2.16 -12.08 7.58
C ASP A 282 0.90 -12.54 8.34
N LEU A 283 -0.03 -11.62 8.62
CA LEU A 283 -1.27 -11.94 9.34
C LEU A 283 -2.33 -12.60 8.45
N ALA A 284 -2.30 -12.32 7.14
CA ALA A 284 -3.25 -12.81 6.16
C ALA A 284 -2.59 -13.07 4.79
N GLU A 285 -3.39 -13.09 3.76
CA GLU A 285 -2.96 -13.42 2.39
C GLU A 285 -2.42 -12.21 1.63
N GLY A 286 -2.61 -10.99 2.14
CA GLY A 286 -2.24 -9.76 1.44
C GLY A 286 -2.97 -9.65 0.10
N ALA A 287 -4.29 -9.80 0.13
CA ALA A 287 -5.10 -9.82 -1.09
C ALA A 287 -5.28 -8.42 -1.66
N HIS A 288 -5.76 -7.48 -0.85
CA HIS A 288 -5.90 -6.07 -1.22
C HIS A 288 -4.61 -5.28 -1.01
N ASP A 289 -3.76 -5.71 -0.07
CA ASP A 289 -2.53 -5.05 0.34
C ASP A 289 -1.31 -5.96 0.09
N ASP A 290 -0.64 -5.96 -1.07
CA ASP A 290 -1.05 -5.32 -2.31
C ASP A 290 -1.12 -6.33 -3.47
N GLY A 291 -1.69 -7.53 -3.20
CA GLY A 291 -1.91 -8.55 -4.24
C GLY A 291 -2.71 -8.01 -5.42
N THR A 292 -3.73 -7.15 -5.15
CA THR A 292 -4.54 -6.56 -6.21
C THR A 292 -3.74 -5.60 -7.08
N GLY A 293 -2.88 -4.77 -6.51
CA GLY A 293 -2.11 -3.80 -7.26
C GLY A 293 -1.07 -4.43 -8.17
N VAL A 294 -0.29 -5.40 -7.66
CA VAL A 294 0.70 -6.09 -8.51
C VAL A 294 0.02 -6.80 -9.68
N LEU A 295 -1.12 -7.48 -9.43
CA LEU A 295 -1.80 -8.21 -10.50
C LEU A 295 -2.48 -7.29 -11.50
N GLN A 296 -3.06 -6.17 -11.08
CA GLN A 296 -3.57 -5.13 -11.97
C GLN A 296 -2.45 -4.56 -12.84
N SER A 297 -1.26 -4.33 -12.27
CA SER A 297 -0.11 -3.80 -13.01
C SER A 297 0.37 -4.74 -14.11
N ALA A 298 0.46 -6.06 -13.84
CA ALA A 298 0.78 -7.04 -14.87
C ALA A 298 -0.33 -7.16 -15.92
N GLU A 299 -1.57 -7.08 -15.49
CA GLU A 299 -2.75 -7.17 -16.37
C GLU A 299 -2.80 -6.02 -17.37
N VAL A 300 -2.36 -4.81 -17.01
CA VAL A 300 -2.20 -3.67 -17.92
C VAL A 300 -1.37 -4.06 -19.14
N LEU A 301 -0.19 -4.66 -18.92
CA LEU A 301 0.69 -5.08 -20.02
C LEU A 301 0.10 -6.25 -20.79
N ARG A 302 -0.56 -7.19 -20.09
CA ARG A 302 -1.26 -8.31 -20.75
C ARG A 302 -2.36 -7.82 -21.69
N ILE A 303 -3.16 -6.83 -21.28
CA ILE A 303 -4.20 -6.22 -22.12
C ILE A 303 -3.58 -5.64 -23.38
N PHE A 304 -2.51 -4.88 -23.28
CA PHE A 304 -1.83 -4.32 -24.47
C PHE A 304 -1.30 -5.41 -25.41
N LYS A 305 -0.72 -6.48 -24.87
CA LYS A 305 -0.30 -7.64 -25.70
C LYS A 305 -1.48 -8.30 -26.41
N ALA A 306 -2.58 -8.54 -25.70
CA ALA A 306 -3.77 -9.16 -26.28
C ALA A 306 -4.41 -8.32 -27.40
N LEU A 307 -4.38 -6.99 -27.24
CA LEU A 307 -4.88 -6.06 -28.25
C LEU A 307 -3.87 -5.78 -29.38
N ASN A 308 -2.68 -6.39 -29.36
CA ASN A 308 -1.57 -6.11 -30.27
C ASN A 308 -1.19 -4.62 -30.30
N TYR A 309 -1.38 -3.92 -29.16
CA TYR A 309 -0.98 -2.54 -29.04
C TYR A 309 0.54 -2.43 -29.00
N ARG A 310 1.09 -1.57 -29.83
CA ARG A 310 2.52 -1.29 -29.94
C ARG A 310 2.78 0.09 -29.34
N PRO A 311 3.26 0.17 -28.08
CA PRO A 311 3.46 1.45 -27.44
C PRO A 311 4.57 2.28 -28.11
N LYS A 312 4.43 3.60 -28.08
CA LYS A 312 5.49 4.53 -28.54
C LYS A 312 6.66 4.58 -27.54
N ASN A 313 6.32 4.62 -26.28
CA ASN A 313 7.24 4.62 -25.14
C ASN A 313 7.23 3.24 -24.48
N SER A 314 8.30 2.88 -23.78
CA SER A 314 8.34 1.62 -23.02
C SER A 314 7.35 1.66 -21.85
N ILE A 315 6.59 0.59 -21.64
CA ILE A 315 5.68 0.44 -20.52
C ILE A 315 6.21 -0.65 -19.60
N ARG A 316 6.34 -0.35 -18.30
CA ARG A 316 6.82 -1.30 -17.28
C ARG A 316 5.75 -1.60 -16.26
N ALA A 317 5.57 -2.90 -15.96
CA ALA A 317 4.96 -3.35 -14.72
C ALA A 317 6.07 -3.66 -13.72
N VAL A 318 6.00 -3.08 -12.53
CA VAL A 318 6.98 -3.27 -11.47
C VAL A 318 6.28 -3.78 -10.22
N PHE A 319 6.69 -4.96 -9.74
CA PHE A 319 6.31 -5.51 -8.45
C PHE A 319 7.41 -5.16 -7.47
N PHE A 320 7.20 -4.13 -6.69
CA PHE A 320 8.17 -3.66 -5.72
C PHE A 320 8.28 -4.63 -4.54
N MET A 321 9.45 -4.72 -3.95
CA MET A 321 9.68 -5.57 -2.78
C MET A 321 10.03 -4.72 -1.57
N ASN A 322 9.45 -5.04 -0.41
CA ASN A 322 9.73 -4.40 0.85
C ASN A 322 9.10 -3.01 1.03
N GLU A 323 7.87 -2.81 0.59
CA GLU A 323 7.09 -1.63 0.94
C GLU A 323 6.75 -1.65 2.44
N GLU A 324 6.21 -2.74 2.94
CA GLU A 324 5.56 -2.92 4.25
C GLU A 324 6.46 -2.58 5.44
N ASN A 325 7.77 -2.85 5.34
CA ASN A 325 8.68 -2.66 6.46
C ASN A 325 10.05 -2.06 6.09
N GLY A 326 10.15 -1.34 4.94
CA GLY A 326 11.45 -0.77 4.59
C GLY A 326 11.52 0.19 3.40
N HIS A 327 10.68 0.09 2.38
CA HIS A 327 10.67 0.87 1.12
C HIS A 327 11.93 0.71 0.26
N ASN A 328 12.67 -0.41 0.43
CA ASN A 328 13.95 -0.59 -0.25
C ASN A 328 13.79 -0.86 -1.74
N GLY A 329 12.66 -1.49 -2.16
CA GLY A 329 12.35 -1.79 -3.55
C GLY A 329 12.20 -0.54 -4.41
N GLY A 330 11.34 0.39 -3.98
CA GLY A 330 11.12 1.66 -4.66
C GLY A 330 12.38 2.51 -4.69
N THR A 331 13.10 2.60 -3.56
CA THR A 331 14.40 3.30 -3.49
C THR A 331 15.40 2.74 -4.50
N LYS A 332 15.54 1.42 -4.55
CA LYS A 332 16.46 0.74 -5.48
C LYS A 332 16.09 0.94 -6.93
N TYR A 333 14.78 0.89 -7.23
CA TYR A 333 14.28 1.14 -8.58
C TYR A 333 14.67 2.55 -9.07
N ALA A 334 14.43 3.56 -8.25
CA ALA A 334 14.75 4.95 -8.57
C ALA A 334 16.26 5.19 -8.70
N GLU A 335 17.10 4.58 -7.84
CA GLU A 335 18.55 4.66 -7.93
C GLU A 335 19.08 4.10 -9.25
N LEU A 336 18.54 2.96 -9.69
CA LEU A 336 18.98 2.32 -10.94
C LEU A 336 18.45 3.06 -12.17
N ALA A 337 17.22 3.59 -12.12
CA ALA A 337 16.71 4.47 -13.17
C ALA A 337 17.62 5.68 -13.39
N ALA A 338 18.01 6.36 -12.32
CA ALA A 338 18.95 7.48 -12.40
C ALA A 338 20.33 7.07 -12.92
N LYS A 339 20.89 5.95 -12.41
CA LYS A 339 22.19 5.42 -12.85
C LYS A 339 22.19 5.10 -14.35
N ASN A 340 21.10 4.53 -14.84
CA ASN A 340 20.93 4.15 -16.25
C ASN A 340 20.52 5.33 -17.14
N LYS A 341 20.27 6.51 -16.54
CA LYS A 341 19.78 7.70 -17.25
C LYS A 341 18.46 7.45 -17.98
N GLU A 342 17.56 6.72 -17.33
CA GLU A 342 16.23 6.45 -17.86
C GLU A 342 15.34 7.70 -17.76
N GLU A 343 14.53 7.95 -18.78
CA GLU A 343 13.53 9.02 -18.78
C GLU A 343 12.16 8.45 -18.41
N HIS A 344 11.67 8.73 -17.21
CA HIS A 344 10.32 8.35 -16.83
C HIS A 344 9.34 9.50 -17.10
N ILE A 345 8.36 9.26 -17.97
CA ILE A 345 7.29 10.21 -18.29
C ILE A 345 6.29 10.26 -17.13
N ALA A 346 5.87 9.07 -16.69
CA ALA A 346 4.95 8.89 -15.57
C ALA A 346 5.27 7.61 -14.80
N ALA A 347 4.92 7.60 -13.53
CA ALA A 347 4.85 6.40 -12.72
C ALA A 347 3.52 6.37 -11.98
N ILE A 348 2.83 5.23 -12.05
CA ILE A 348 1.51 5.00 -11.47
C ILE A 348 1.64 3.94 -10.40
N GLU A 349 1.14 4.20 -9.20
CA GLU A 349 1.08 3.21 -8.12
C GLU A 349 -0.37 2.88 -7.78
N THR A 350 -0.61 1.61 -7.48
CA THR A 350 -1.89 1.07 -7.06
C THR A 350 -1.67 0.28 -5.77
N ASP A 351 -2.02 0.89 -4.64
CA ASP A 351 -1.86 0.37 -3.28
C ASP A 351 -2.96 0.91 -2.36
N GLU A 352 -4.21 0.87 -2.84
CA GLU A 352 -5.42 1.18 -2.06
C GLU A 352 -6.50 0.10 -2.24
N GLY A 353 -6.05 -1.11 -2.60
CA GLY A 353 -6.91 -2.28 -2.81
C GLY A 353 -7.61 -2.34 -4.16
N GLY A 354 -8.16 -3.50 -4.47
CA GLY A 354 -8.87 -3.79 -5.72
C GLY A 354 -10.35 -3.42 -5.69
N PHE A 355 -10.71 -2.25 -5.16
CA PHE A 355 -12.08 -1.76 -5.08
C PHE A 355 -12.49 -1.02 -6.36
N THR A 356 -13.77 -0.59 -6.43
CA THR A 356 -14.31 0.12 -7.59
C THR A 356 -13.45 1.33 -7.95
N PRO A 357 -12.90 1.43 -9.17
CA PRO A 357 -12.11 2.59 -9.59
C PRO A 357 -12.91 3.88 -9.50
N ARG A 358 -12.25 4.96 -9.09
CA ARG A 358 -12.85 6.31 -9.06
C ARG A 358 -12.04 7.32 -9.85
N GLY A 359 -10.76 7.06 -10.10
CA GLY A 359 -9.90 7.93 -10.89
C GLY A 359 -8.44 7.90 -10.48
N PHE A 360 -7.80 9.07 -10.57
CA PHE A 360 -6.36 9.18 -10.36
C PHE A 360 -6.02 10.50 -9.67
N SER A 361 -4.99 10.48 -8.83
CA SER A 361 -4.38 11.68 -8.27
C SER A 361 -2.99 11.90 -8.84
N PHE A 362 -2.68 13.16 -9.15
CA PHE A 362 -1.40 13.59 -9.71
C PHE A 362 -0.65 14.38 -8.63
N GLU A 363 0.56 13.93 -8.30
CA GLU A 363 1.33 14.54 -7.23
C GLU A 363 2.10 15.77 -7.71
N ASP A 364 2.08 16.84 -6.90
CA ASP A 364 2.82 18.09 -7.07
C ASP A 364 2.70 18.75 -8.47
N VAL A 365 1.60 18.51 -9.15
CA VAL A 365 1.31 19.18 -10.42
C VAL A 365 0.62 20.53 -10.21
N SER A 366 0.71 21.41 -11.21
CA SER A 366 0.03 22.72 -11.15
C SER A 366 -1.48 22.60 -11.37
N ASN A 367 -2.23 23.62 -10.88
CA ASN A 367 -3.66 23.71 -11.16
C ASN A 367 -3.97 23.82 -12.66
N ASP A 368 -3.10 24.40 -13.46
CA ASP A 368 -3.32 24.51 -14.91
C ASP A 368 -3.06 23.18 -15.61
N PHE A 369 -2.10 22.39 -15.12
CA PHE A 369 -1.89 21.02 -15.57
C PHE A 369 -3.17 20.19 -15.35
N ILE A 370 -3.69 20.17 -14.12
CA ILE A 370 -4.86 19.32 -13.83
C ILE A 370 -6.12 19.81 -14.56
N LYS A 371 -6.29 21.12 -14.78
CA LYS A 371 -7.37 21.63 -15.61
C LYS A 371 -7.25 21.16 -17.07
N LYS A 372 -6.01 21.14 -17.63
CA LYS A 372 -5.75 20.61 -18.97
C LYS A 372 -6.13 19.14 -19.05
N ILE A 373 -5.66 18.33 -18.12
CA ILE A 373 -5.95 16.89 -18.06
C ILE A 373 -7.46 16.62 -17.92
N ASN A 374 -8.14 17.30 -17.00
CA ASN A 374 -9.59 17.18 -16.85
C ASN A 374 -10.36 17.55 -18.13
N LYS A 375 -9.97 18.62 -18.79
CA LYS A 375 -10.62 19.03 -20.05
C LYS A 375 -10.47 17.97 -21.14
N GLN A 376 -9.32 17.28 -21.19
CA GLN A 376 -9.01 16.32 -22.26
C GLN A 376 -9.52 14.91 -21.95
N TRP A 377 -9.35 14.43 -20.72
CA TRP A 377 -9.51 13.02 -20.39
C TRP A 377 -10.72 12.70 -19.51
N LYS A 378 -11.21 13.66 -18.72
CA LYS A 378 -12.40 13.43 -17.88
C LYS A 378 -13.58 12.88 -18.69
N PRO A 379 -13.98 13.46 -19.86
CA PRO A 379 -15.10 12.94 -20.64
C PRO A 379 -14.88 11.52 -21.19
N ILE A 380 -13.61 11.08 -21.28
CA ILE A 380 -13.27 9.72 -21.72
C ILE A 380 -13.49 8.71 -20.60
N PHE A 381 -13.18 9.08 -19.35
CA PHE A 381 -13.35 8.23 -18.18
C PHE A 381 -14.75 8.25 -17.58
N GLU A 382 -15.55 9.29 -17.85
CA GLU A 382 -16.89 9.46 -17.31
C GLU A 382 -17.84 8.27 -17.58
N PRO A 383 -17.86 7.65 -18.79
CA PRO A 383 -18.67 6.47 -19.03
C PRO A 383 -18.30 5.23 -18.20
N TYR A 384 -17.13 5.25 -17.56
CA TYR A 384 -16.57 4.17 -16.73
C TYR A 384 -16.53 4.52 -15.23
N GLU A 385 -17.09 5.68 -14.85
CA GLU A 385 -17.14 6.19 -13.46
C GLU A 385 -15.76 6.33 -12.79
N ALA A 386 -14.69 6.47 -13.60
CA ALA A 386 -13.30 6.62 -13.15
C ALA A 386 -12.72 8.01 -13.47
N ASP A 387 -13.56 9.04 -13.46
CA ASP A 387 -13.31 10.37 -13.99
C ASP A 387 -12.83 11.39 -12.95
N ARG A 388 -12.50 10.96 -11.73
CA ARG A 388 -11.95 11.84 -10.69
C ARG A 388 -10.45 12.01 -10.91
N LEU A 389 -10.08 13.07 -11.66
CA LEU A 389 -8.69 13.43 -11.91
C LEU A 389 -8.34 14.63 -11.04
N THR A 390 -7.53 14.42 -10.00
CA THR A 390 -7.29 15.41 -8.94
C THR A 390 -5.80 15.63 -8.67
N ILE A 391 -5.46 16.70 -7.97
CA ILE A 391 -4.14 16.82 -7.33
C ILE A 391 -4.18 16.06 -6.03
N GLY A 392 -3.15 15.24 -5.76
CA GLY A 392 -3.05 14.45 -4.53
C GLY A 392 -1.77 13.62 -4.47
N GLN A 393 -1.62 12.84 -3.43
CA GLN A 393 -0.48 11.93 -3.27
C GLN A 393 -0.48 10.87 -4.37
N SER A 394 0.67 10.26 -4.64
CA SER A 394 0.84 9.17 -5.61
C SER A 394 0.93 7.81 -4.92
N GLY A 395 2.09 7.47 -4.40
CA GLY A 395 2.36 6.23 -3.69
C GLY A 395 3.77 6.19 -3.12
N THR A 396 4.02 5.22 -2.26
CA THR A 396 5.28 5.10 -1.49
C THR A 396 6.42 4.57 -2.35
N ASP A 397 6.17 3.57 -3.18
CA ASP A 397 7.19 2.87 -3.96
C ASP A 397 7.71 3.70 -5.14
N ILE A 398 6.84 4.49 -5.76
CA ILE A 398 7.25 5.38 -6.86
C ILE A 398 7.77 6.73 -6.37
N GLY A 399 7.51 7.09 -5.11
CA GLY A 399 7.94 8.36 -4.50
C GLY A 399 9.41 8.71 -4.71
N PRO A 400 10.37 7.77 -4.54
CA PRO A 400 11.80 8.02 -4.75
C PRO A 400 12.18 8.45 -6.17
N LEU A 401 11.37 8.13 -7.19
CA LEU A 401 11.61 8.59 -8.57
C LEU A 401 11.62 10.11 -8.69
N LYS A 402 10.78 10.80 -7.92
CA LYS A 402 10.68 12.26 -7.94
C LYS A 402 12.02 12.96 -7.68
N GLU A 403 12.81 12.41 -6.75
CA GLU A 403 14.11 12.98 -6.39
C GLU A 403 15.22 12.55 -7.35
N LYS A 404 15.11 11.39 -7.97
CA LYS A 404 16.17 10.75 -8.75
C LYS A 404 16.02 10.94 -10.26
N VAL A 405 14.78 11.12 -10.75
CA VAL A 405 14.45 11.21 -12.18
C VAL A 405 13.66 12.49 -12.44
N PRO A 406 14.32 13.58 -12.81
CA PRO A 406 13.64 14.87 -13.03
C PRO A 406 12.57 14.79 -14.12
N GLY A 407 11.43 15.40 -13.87
CA GLY A 407 10.32 15.53 -14.84
C GLY A 407 9.32 14.37 -14.84
N VAL A 408 9.52 13.34 -14.04
CA VAL A 408 8.52 12.28 -13.89
C VAL A 408 7.25 12.83 -13.22
N VAL A 409 6.08 12.47 -13.76
CA VAL A 409 4.78 12.73 -13.10
C VAL A 409 4.38 11.51 -12.29
N LEU A 410 4.23 11.67 -10.98
CA LEU A 410 3.79 10.60 -10.09
C LEU A 410 2.27 10.61 -9.98
N ILE A 411 1.66 9.42 -10.10
CA ILE A 411 0.22 9.24 -10.17
C ILE A 411 -0.21 8.12 -9.23
N GLY A 412 -1.20 8.38 -8.39
CA GLY A 412 -1.87 7.35 -7.58
C GLY A 412 -3.16 6.89 -8.26
N PHE A 413 -3.35 5.60 -8.40
CA PHE A 413 -4.65 5.03 -8.74
C PHE A 413 -5.57 5.15 -7.53
N ARG A 414 -6.81 5.64 -7.73
CA ARG A 414 -7.75 5.92 -6.63
C ARG A 414 -9.03 5.11 -6.80
N PRO A 415 -9.14 3.97 -6.11
CA PRO A 415 -10.41 3.25 -5.98
C PRO A 415 -11.32 3.89 -4.94
N ASP A 416 -12.46 3.27 -4.66
CA ASP A 416 -13.32 3.60 -3.54
C ASP A 416 -12.58 3.42 -2.20
N SER A 417 -12.38 4.51 -1.48
CA SER A 417 -11.56 4.55 -0.27
C SER A 417 -12.25 4.03 1.00
N GLN A 418 -13.54 3.68 0.95
CA GLN A 418 -14.31 3.48 2.19
C GLN A 418 -14.10 2.12 2.86
N ARG A 419 -13.54 1.12 2.13
CA ARG A 419 -13.45 -0.27 2.60
C ARG A 419 -12.03 -0.73 2.89
N TYR A 420 -11.01 -0.08 2.34
CA TYR A 420 -9.63 -0.54 2.40
C TYR A 420 -9.13 -0.70 3.84
N PHE A 421 -9.31 0.34 4.66
CA PHE A 421 -8.84 0.31 6.04
C PHE A 421 -9.66 -0.57 6.98
N ASP A 422 -10.77 -1.16 6.53
CA ASP A 422 -11.48 -2.18 7.31
C ASP A 422 -10.74 -3.52 7.33
N ILE A 423 -9.87 -3.76 6.34
CA ILE A 423 -9.15 -5.03 6.17
C ILE A 423 -7.62 -4.87 6.15
N HIS A 424 -7.12 -3.71 5.73
CA HIS A 424 -5.71 -3.35 5.62
C HIS A 424 -4.90 -3.75 6.87
N HIS A 425 -3.79 -4.48 6.68
CA HIS A 425 -2.89 -4.93 7.75
C HIS A 425 -3.55 -5.87 8.80
N SER A 426 -4.65 -6.51 8.48
CA SER A 426 -5.36 -7.42 9.40
C SER A 426 -5.46 -8.83 8.84
N SER A 427 -5.83 -9.78 9.71
CA SER A 427 -6.08 -11.17 9.27
C SER A 427 -7.33 -11.32 8.37
N ASN A 428 -8.01 -10.23 8.06
CA ASN A 428 -9.17 -10.20 7.19
C ASN A 428 -8.84 -9.76 5.76
N ASP A 429 -7.57 -9.49 5.45
CA ASP A 429 -7.11 -9.23 4.08
C ASP A 429 -6.87 -10.54 3.33
N VAL A 430 -7.98 -11.13 2.87
CA VAL A 430 -8.04 -12.43 2.21
C VAL A 430 -8.71 -12.34 0.85
N PHE A 431 -8.40 -13.30 -0.02
CA PHE A 431 -8.90 -13.37 -1.40
C PHE A 431 -10.44 -13.27 -1.50
N GLU A 432 -11.16 -13.87 -0.55
CA GLU A 432 -12.62 -13.87 -0.51
C GLU A 432 -13.25 -12.47 -0.40
N ASN A 433 -12.48 -11.48 0.05
CA ASN A 433 -12.92 -10.09 0.13
C ASN A 433 -12.73 -9.32 -1.18
N VAL A 434 -12.07 -9.90 -2.18
CA VAL A 434 -11.83 -9.24 -3.47
C VAL A 434 -12.97 -9.51 -4.44
N ASN A 435 -13.55 -8.43 -4.96
CA ASN A 435 -14.53 -8.51 -6.02
C ASN A 435 -13.82 -8.59 -7.38
N LYS A 436 -14.06 -9.71 -8.11
CA LYS A 436 -13.46 -9.95 -9.43
C LYS A 436 -13.65 -8.78 -10.38
N ARG A 437 -14.87 -8.27 -10.47
CA ARG A 437 -15.20 -7.22 -11.45
C ARG A 437 -14.55 -5.87 -11.09
N GLU A 438 -14.52 -5.51 -9.80
CA GLU A 438 -13.85 -4.29 -9.35
C GLU A 438 -12.34 -4.34 -9.67
N LEU A 439 -11.71 -5.49 -9.42
CA LEU A 439 -10.30 -5.73 -9.74
C LEU A 439 -10.01 -5.55 -11.23
N GLU A 440 -10.83 -6.15 -12.10
CA GLU A 440 -10.69 -6.07 -13.55
C GLU A 440 -10.94 -4.65 -14.10
N LEU A 441 -11.90 -3.92 -13.54
CA LEU A 441 -12.14 -2.52 -13.86
C LEU A 441 -10.96 -1.62 -13.47
N GLY A 442 -10.27 -1.91 -12.37
CA GLY A 442 -9.06 -1.21 -11.96
C GLY A 442 -7.94 -1.33 -13.00
N ALA A 443 -7.66 -2.55 -13.44
CA ALA A 443 -6.67 -2.81 -14.50
C ALA A 443 -7.04 -2.09 -15.82
N ALA A 444 -8.32 -2.11 -16.22
CA ALA A 444 -8.81 -1.41 -17.41
C ALA A 444 -8.62 0.10 -17.31
N SER A 445 -8.91 0.69 -16.13
CA SER A 445 -8.77 2.13 -15.89
C SER A 445 -7.31 2.56 -16.02
N MET A 446 -6.37 1.82 -15.39
CA MET A 446 -4.95 2.10 -15.50
C MET A 446 -4.41 1.90 -16.91
N ALA A 447 -4.79 0.83 -17.61
CA ALA A 447 -4.42 0.63 -19.00
C ALA A 447 -4.92 1.77 -19.90
N SER A 448 -6.13 2.30 -19.64
CA SER A 448 -6.68 3.43 -20.38
C SER A 448 -5.89 4.73 -20.13
N LEU A 449 -5.50 5.00 -18.89
CA LEU A 449 -4.66 6.15 -18.57
C LEU A 449 -3.28 6.03 -19.24
N ILE A 450 -2.64 4.88 -19.16
CA ILE A 450 -1.32 4.62 -19.77
C ILE A 450 -1.40 4.77 -21.29
N TYR A 451 -2.47 4.26 -21.93
CA TYR A 451 -2.71 4.48 -23.35
C TYR A 451 -2.77 5.97 -23.70
N LEU A 452 -3.54 6.76 -22.94
CA LEU A 452 -3.65 8.21 -23.19
C LEU A 452 -2.32 8.94 -22.99
N ILE A 453 -1.55 8.59 -21.97
CA ILE A 453 -0.20 9.15 -21.74
C ILE A 453 0.74 8.78 -22.89
N ASP A 454 0.72 7.53 -23.34
CA ASP A 454 1.58 7.08 -24.43
C ASP A 454 1.24 7.75 -25.77
N GLN A 455 -0.03 8.01 -26.03
CA GLN A 455 -0.48 8.63 -27.30
C GLN A 455 -0.31 10.16 -27.33
N HIS A 456 -0.59 10.84 -26.19
CA HIS A 456 -0.75 12.31 -26.16
C HIS A 456 0.28 13.03 -25.26
N GLY A 457 1.04 12.27 -24.45
CA GLY A 457 1.90 12.84 -23.42
C GLY A 457 1.11 13.45 -22.25
N LEU A 458 1.81 14.09 -21.33
CA LEU A 458 1.29 14.81 -20.16
C LEU A 458 1.45 16.32 -20.27
#